data_0645ff6ce0bb9fdedc40fdad4c5a0498
#
_entry.id   0645ff6ce0bb9fdedc40fdad4c5a0498
#
_cell.length_a   1.000
_cell.length_b   1.000
_cell.length_c   1.000
_cell.angle_alpha   90.00
_cell.angle_beta   90.00
_cell.angle_gamma   90.00
#
_symmetry.space_group_name_H-M   'P 1'
#
loop_
_entity.id
_entity.type
_entity.pdbx_description
1 polymer ?
#
loop_
_entity_poly.entity_id
_entity_poly.type
_entity_poly.pdbx_seq_one_letter_code
_entity_poly.pdbx_strand_id
1 'polypeptide(L)'
;FGSQVNHAVSTPDITDKIFKNASLDCASYANNYTGTALDQGRGKYFSSNISITADNNKCVIDTNGIPNHKFNDSGRNFVHSVNTVNRSFSFSRKPMLLNSITQLSQRKWDAIMLNGVTVDLLSAGCYRPNDAKADDLGNVQSGCLFNEEKWLLDPLFESNDFGTDSHNAHAQPDGTYHYHGNPFSMFENESSNQESPIIGFAADGFPISGSFFLDNGIARKAVSSYRLKNEGGLRPGRDDINPGGNY
;
A
#
# COMPACT_ATOMS: atom_id res chain seq x y z
N PHE A 1 -53.84 3.37 -2.69
CA PHE A 1 -52.75 2.55 -2.15
C PHE A 1 -51.53 2.76 -3.03
N GLY A 2 -50.65 3.66 -2.60
CA GLY A 2 -49.37 3.90 -3.28
C GLY A 2 -48.35 2.82 -2.86
N SER A 3 -47.96 1.99 -3.82
CA SER A 3 -46.87 1.04 -3.64
C SER A 3 -45.55 1.84 -3.50
N GLN A 4 -44.99 1.86 -2.32
CA GLN A 4 -43.61 2.33 -2.10
C GLN A 4 -42.67 1.31 -2.75
N VAL A 5 -42.08 1.66 -3.87
CA VAL A 5 -40.99 0.89 -4.46
C VAL A 5 -39.75 1.12 -3.62
N ASN A 6 -39.40 0.19 -2.74
CA ASN A 6 -38.13 0.18 -2.05
C ASN A 6 -37.03 -0.10 -3.12
N HIS A 7 -36.39 0.95 -3.61
CA HIS A 7 -35.15 0.80 -4.34
C HIS A 7 -34.10 0.33 -3.34
N ALA A 8 -33.78 -0.94 -3.37
CA ALA A 8 -32.58 -1.44 -2.72
C ALA A 8 -31.39 -0.67 -3.32
N VAL A 9 -30.71 0.13 -2.50
CA VAL A 9 -29.48 0.80 -2.91
C VAL A 9 -28.47 -0.31 -3.22
N SER A 10 -28.14 -0.48 -4.50
CA SER A 10 -27.16 -1.49 -4.91
C SER A 10 -25.78 -1.08 -4.37
N THR A 11 -25.05 -2.03 -3.79
CA THR A 11 -23.66 -1.83 -3.37
C THR A 11 -22.82 -1.39 -4.59
N PRO A 12 -22.12 -0.23 -4.53
CA PRO A 12 -21.30 0.23 -5.64
C PRO A 12 -20.22 -0.78 -6.00
N ASP A 13 -20.15 -1.13 -7.28
CA ASP A 13 -19.07 -1.93 -7.85
C ASP A 13 -17.91 -1.01 -8.25
N ILE A 14 -16.73 -1.26 -7.68
CA ILE A 14 -15.50 -0.51 -7.92
C ILE A 14 -14.48 -1.26 -8.79
N THR A 15 -14.86 -2.35 -9.44
CA THR A 15 -13.96 -3.11 -10.33
C THR A 15 -13.29 -2.18 -11.34
N ASP A 16 -11.96 -2.19 -11.37
CA ASP A 16 -11.09 -1.40 -12.25
C ASP A 16 -11.38 0.12 -12.21
N LYS A 17 -12.04 0.62 -11.16
CA LYS A 17 -12.35 2.05 -11.03
C LYS A 17 -11.19 2.83 -10.46
N ILE A 18 -10.91 3.95 -11.11
CA ILE A 18 -10.04 5.01 -10.61
C ILE A 18 -10.86 5.88 -9.63
N PHE A 19 -10.27 6.15 -8.48
CA PHE A 19 -10.89 7.05 -7.48
C PHE A 19 -10.82 8.50 -7.97
N LYS A 20 -11.81 9.32 -7.62
CA LYS A 20 -11.91 10.72 -8.06
C LYS A 20 -12.21 11.70 -6.93
N ASN A 21 -12.62 11.22 -5.75
CA ASN A 21 -12.95 12.08 -4.61
C ASN A 21 -11.65 12.49 -3.91
N ALA A 22 -11.47 13.80 -3.71
CA ALA A 22 -10.30 14.38 -3.04
C ALA A 22 -10.61 14.84 -1.59
N SER A 23 -11.73 14.41 -1.01
CA SER A 23 -12.05 14.76 0.39
C SER A 23 -11.02 14.20 1.36
N LEU A 24 -10.50 15.05 2.23
CA LEU A 24 -9.57 14.65 3.28
C LEU A 24 -10.24 13.92 4.45
N ASP A 25 -11.57 13.99 4.52
CA ASP A 25 -12.37 13.35 5.57
C ASP A 25 -12.82 11.96 5.12
N CYS A 26 -12.36 10.93 5.82
CA CYS A 26 -12.71 9.54 5.55
C CYS A 26 -14.21 9.26 5.60
N ALA A 27 -15.02 10.06 6.32
CA ALA A 27 -16.48 9.93 6.32
C ALA A 27 -17.12 10.15 4.95
N SER A 28 -16.45 10.88 4.05
CA SER A 28 -16.90 11.08 2.67
C SER A 28 -16.85 9.81 1.81
N TYR A 29 -16.23 8.77 2.30
CA TYR A 29 -16.08 7.46 1.64
C TYR A 29 -16.93 6.38 2.31
N ALA A 30 -17.68 6.72 3.37
CA ALA A 30 -18.49 5.77 4.11
C ALA A 30 -19.55 5.12 3.20
N ASN A 31 -19.39 3.82 2.95
CA ASN A 31 -20.29 2.99 2.14
C ASN A 31 -19.80 1.52 2.20
N ASN A 32 -20.62 0.62 1.65
CA ASN A 32 -20.19 -0.72 1.31
C ASN A 32 -19.84 -0.76 -0.18
N TYR A 33 -18.73 -1.40 -0.51
CA TYR A 33 -18.24 -1.53 -1.87
C TYR A 33 -17.98 -2.99 -2.20
N THR A 34 -18.14 -3.33 -3.46
CA THR A 34 -17.77 -4.62 -4.01
C THR A 34 -16.92 -4.44 -5.26
N GLY A 35 -16.18 -5.47 -5.64
CA GLY A 35 -15.40 -5.47 -6.86
C GLY A 35 -14.99 -6.88 -7.24
N THR A 36 -14.38 -7.02 -8.40
CA THR A 36 -13.80 -8.26 -8.88
C THR A 36 -12.35 -8.03 -9.26
N ALA A 37 -11.47 -8.96 -8.89
CA ALA A 37 -10.06 -8.94 -9.26
C ALA A 37 -9.69 -10.24 -9.97
N LEU A 38 -8.77 -10.17 -10.93
CA LEU A 38 -8.20 -11.33 -11.63
C LEU A 38 -6.73 -11.48 -11.23
N ASP A 39 -6.37 -12.61 -10.63
CA ASP A 39 -4.99 -13.08 -10.58
C ASP A 39 -4.57 -13.51 -11.98
N GLN A 40 -3.86 -12.65 -12.71
CA GLN A 40 -3.49 -12.91 -14.09
C GLN A 40 -2.51 -14.07 -14.23
N GLY A 41 -1.60 -14.18 -13.28
CA GLY A 41 -0.62 -15.24 -13.28
C GLY A 41 -1.23 -16.65 -13.10
N ARG A 42 -2.35 -16.76 -12.37
CA ARG A 42 -3.03 -18.04 -12.07
C ARG A 42 -4.37 -18.20 -12.76
N GLY A 43 -4.87 -17.15 -13.45
CA GLY A 43 -6.18 -17.17 -14.12
C GLY A 43 -7.36 -17.32 -13.16
N LYS A 44 -7.24 -16.86 -11.92
CA LYS A 44 -8.25 -17.01 -10.87
C LYS A 44 -8.93 -15.69 -10.53
N TYR A 45 -10.27 -15.68 -10.49
CA TYR A 45 -11.06 -14.54 -10.07
C TYR A 45 -11.33 -14.56 -8.57
N PHE A 46 -11.41 -13.34 -8.01
CA PHE A 46 -11.74 -13.08 -6.62
C PHE A 46 -12.78 -11.98 -6.52
N SER A 47 -13.62 -12.04 -5.48
CA SER A 47 -14.53 -10.96 -5.12
C SER A 47 -13.92 -10.09 -4.03
N SER A 48 -13.88 -8.78 -4.27
CA SER A 48 -13.48 -7.77 -3.29
C SER A 48 -14.69 -7.30 -2.51
N ASN A 49 -14.57 -7.16 -1.19
CA ASN A 49 -15.61 -6.64 -0.31
C ASN A 49 -15.00 -5.68 0.68
N ILE A 50 -15.56 -4.47 0.75
CA ILE A 50 -15.08 -3.39 1.62
C ILE A 50 -16.28 -2.72 2.26
N SER A 51 -16.19 -2.46 3.56
CA SER A 51 -17.15 -1.63 4.31
C SER A 51 -16.40 -0.48 4.97
N ILE A 52 -16.76 0.74 4.66
CA ILE A 52 -16.20 1.95 5.28
C ILE A 52 -17.29 2.60 6.12
N THR A 53 -17.02 2.74 7.41
CA THR A 53 -17.91 3.43 8.37
C THR A 53 -17.16 4.53 9.09
N ALA A 54 -17.89 5.54 9.54
CA ALA A 54 -17.33 6.66 10.28
C ALA A 54 -18.27 7.11 11.38
N ASP A 55 -17.72 7.45 12.53
CA ASP A 55 -18.38 8.22 13.58
C ASP A 55 -17.73 9.62 13.72
N ASN A 56 -17.96 10.32 14.81
CA ASN A 56 -17.40 11.65 15.04
C ASN A 56 -15.88 11.67 15.23
N ASN A 57 -15.26 10.53 15.60
CA ASN A 57 -13.88 10.45 16.03
C ASN A 57 -13.02 9.49 15.19
N LYS A 58 -13.64 8.47 14.61
CA LYS A 58 -12.94 7.36 13.96
C LYS A 58 -13.56 7.01 12.63
N CYS A 59 -12.73 6.52 11.73
CA CYS A 59 -13.15 5.70 10.61
C CYS A 59 -12.75 4.24 10.83
N VAL A 60 -13.57 3.34 10.31
CA VAL A 60 -13.28 1.91 10.29
C VAL A 60 -13.41 1.43 8.85
N ILE A 61 -12.41 0.69 8.38
CA ILE A 61 -12.42 0.00 7.09
C ILE A 61 -12.34 -1.50 7.37
N ASP A 62 -13.42 -2.21 7.06
CA ASP A 62 -13.47 -3.67 7.05
C ASP A 62 -13.28 -4.16 5.62
N THR A 63 -12.39 -5.13 5.41
CA THR A 63 -12.03 -5.61 4.09
C THR A 63 -11.71 -7.10 4.11
N ASN A 64 -11.87 -7.76 2.95
CA ASN A 64 -11.34 -9.11 2.73
C ASN A 64 -9.95 -9.14 2.06
N GLY A 65 -9.30 -7.97 1.89
CA GLY A 65 -7.94 -7.84 1.40
C GLY A 65 -7.75 -8.09 -0.11
N ILE A 66 -8.85 -8.25 -0.86
CA ILE A 66 -8.80 -8.42 -2.32
C ILE A 66 -8.87 -7.05 -3.00
N PRO A 67 -7.94 -6.74 -3.94
CA PRO A 67 -7.95 -5.48 -4.66
C PRO A 67 -9.17 -5.34 -5.57
N ASN A 68 -9.37 -4.15 -6.13
CA ASN A 68 -10.43 -3.88 -7.11
C ASN A 68 -9.94 -3.93 -8.57
N HIS A 69 -8.75 -4.43 -8.81
CA HIS A 69 -8.08 -4.47 -10.12
C HIS A 69 -7.38 -5.81 -10.36
N LYS A 70 -6.97 -6.05 -11.60
CA LYS A 70 -6.12 -7.19 -11.94
C LYS A 70 -4.78 -7.10 -11.23
N PHE A 71 -4.17 -8.22 -10.93
CA PHE A 71 -2.89 -8.29 -10.22
C PHE A 71 -2.07 -9.50 -10.66
N ASN A 72 -0.82 -9.63 -10.14
CA ASN A 72 0.11 -10.73 -10.47
C ASN A 72 0.41 -10.77 -11.98
N ASP A 73 0.73 -9.63 -12.57
CA ASP A 73 0.85 -9.40 -14.01
C ASP A 73 2.30 -9.19 -14.49
N SER A 74 3.30 -9.42 -13.64
CA SER A 74 4.71 -9.17 -13.94
C SER A 74 5.39 -10.26 -14.80
N GLY A 75 4.61 -11.18 -15.38
CA GLY A 75 5.12 -12.26 -16.24
C GLY A 75 5.63 -13.49 -15.48
N ARG A 76 5.68 -13.46 -14.16
CA ARG A 76 5.91 -14.60 -13.28
C ARG A 76 4.96 -14.55 -12.09
N ASN A 77 4.57 -15.72 -11.61
CA ASN A 77 3.66 -15.80 -10.48
C ASN A 77 4.30 -15.31 -9.17
N PHE A 78 3.49 -14.70 -8.32
CA PHE A 78 3.87 -14.50 -6.92
C PHE A 78 4.31 -15.81 -6.27
N VAL A 79 5.27 -15.73 -5.38
CA VAL A 79 5.72 -16.89 -4.58
C VAL A 79 4.55 -17.49 -3.80
N HIS A 80 3.68 -16.64 -3.24
CA HIS A 80 2.50 -17.03 -2.50
C HIS A 80 1.22 -16.73 -3.27
N SER A 81 0.21 -17.59 -3.13
CA SER A 81 -1.12 -17.34 -3.70
C SER A 81 -1.89 -16.33 -2.87
N VAL A 82 -2.59 -15.42 -3.55
CA VAL A 82 -3.54 -14.52 -2.88
C VAL A 82 -4.73 -15.32 -2.34
N ASN A 83 -5.17 -14.97 -1.14
CA ASN A 83 -6.37 -15.47 -0.51
C ASN A 83 -7.14 -14.32 0.14
N THR A 84 -8.43 -14.55 0.43
CA THR A 84 -9.21 -13.62 1.24
C THR A 84 -8.71 -13.63 2.68
N VAL A 85 -8.33 -12.46 3.19
CA VAL A 85 -7.90 -12.28 4.57
C VAL A 85 -8.70 -11.13 5.17
N ASN A 86 -9.71 -11.46 5.96
CA ASN A 86 -10.58 -10.47 6.58
C ASN A 86 -9.84 -9.68 7.65
N ARG A 87 -9.90 -8.36 7.56
CA ARG A 87 -9.27 -7.42 8.49
C ARG A 87 -10.16 -6.22 8.75
N SER A 88 -9.98 -5.61 9.92
CA SER A 88 -10.61 -4.37 10.33
C SER A 88 -9.53 -3.36 10.72
N PHE A 89 -9.60 -2.16 10.14
CA PHE A 89 -8.69 -1.06 10.42
C PHE A 89 -9.46 0.10 11.01
N SER A 90 -9.01 0.58 12.17
CA SER A 90 -9.61 1.73 12.83
C SER A 90 -8.57 2.81 13.02
N PHE A 91 -8.82 4.02 12.55
CA PHE A 91 -7.91 5.16 12.64
C PHE A 91 -8.66 6.45 12.96
N SER A 92 -7.90 7.46 13.41
CA SER A 92 -8.46 8.76 13.78
C SER A 92 -9.04 9.48 12.56
N ARG A 93 -10.25 10.02 12.68
CA ARG A 93 -10.82 10.95 11.71
C ARG A 93 -10.24 12.35 11.79
N LYS A 94 -9.54 12.65 12.88
CA LYS A 94 -8.88 13.95 13.16
C LYS A 94 -7.43 13.71 13.49
N PRO A 95 -6.59 13.34 12.50
CA PRO A 95 -5.18 13.09 12.74
C PRO A 95 -4.47 14.37 13.19
N MET A 96 -3.47 14.21 14.04
CA MET A 96 -2.63 15.32 14.53
C MET A 96 -1.18 14.91 14.45
N LEU A 97 -0.33 15.87 14.04
CA LEU A 97 1.11 15.68 14.07
C LEU A 97 1.58 15.57 15.53
N LEU A 98 2.40 14.56 15.78
CA LEU A 98 3.05 14.37 17.06
C LEU A 98 4.39 15.11 17.09
N ASN A 99 4.85 15.48 18.30
CA ASN A 99 6.17 16.09 18.51
C ASN A 99 7.32 15.06 18.47
N SER A 100 7.00 13.77 18.32
CA SER A 100 7.98 12.68 18.28
C SER A 100 7.73 11.80 17.06
N ILE A 101 8.81 11.26 16.51
CA ILE A 101 8.77 10.32 15.38
C ILE A 101 8.38 8.94 15.88
N THR A 102 7.39 8.33 15.23
CA THR A 102 7.07 6.91 15.39
C THR A 102 7.82 6.13 14.31
N GLN A 103 8.65 5.17 14.70
CA GLN A 103 9.34 4.32 13.74
C GLN A 103 8.35 3.33 13.09
N LEU A 104 8.55 3.07 11.82
CA LEU A 104 7.85 2.01 11.09
C LEU A 104 8.17 0.65 11.74
N SER A 105 7.25 -0.29 11.60
CA SER A 105 7.40 -1.61 12.20
C SER A 105 6.80 -2.69 11.29
N GLN A 106 7.56 -3.71 10.98
CA GLN A 106 7.08 -4.92 10.27
C GLN A 106 5.93 -5.66 10.97
N ARG A 107 5.54 -5.22 12.16
CA ARG A 107 4.38 -5.78 12.92
C ARG A 107 3.08 -5.03 12.65
N LYS A 108 3.11 -3.93 11.91
CA LYS A 108 1.97 -3.05 11.68
C LYS A 108 1.93 -2.64 10.21
N TRP A 109 0.73 -2.58 9.68
CA TRP A 109 0.49 -1.98 8.38
C TRP A 109 0.65 -0.47 8.46
N ASP A 110 1.25 0.13 7.46
CA ASP A 110 1.51 1.57 7.41
C ASP A 110 0.29 2.36 6.94
N ALA A 111 -0.56 1.72 6.11
CA ALA A 111 -1.77 2.33 5.59
C ALA A 111 -2.82 1.29 5.19
N ILE A 112 -4.06 1.78 4.98
CA ILE A 112 -5.15 1.07 4.33
C ILE A 112 -5.68 1.88 3.16
N MET A 113 -5.75 1.29 1.99
CA MET A 113 -6.27 1.95 0.79
C MET A 113 -7.80 1.81 0.69
N LEU A 114 -8.44 2.73 -0.05
CA LEU A 114 -9.90 2.73 -0.25
C LEU A 114 -10.41 1.50 -0.99
N ASN A 115 -9.54 0.80 -1.71
CA ASN A 115 -9.85 -0.49 -2.32
C ASN A 115 -9.65 -1.69 -1.37
N GLY A 116 -9.42 -1.43 -0.08
CA GLY A 116 -9.31 -2.45 0.96
C GLY A 116 -7.96 -3.16 1.05
N VAL A 117 -6.95 -2.74 0.28
CA VAL A 117 -5.60 -3.32 0.31
C VAL A 117 -4.71 -2.53 1.28
N THR A 118 -3.91 -3.25 2.04
CA THR A 118 -2.95 -2.67 3.00
C THR A 118 -1.65 -2.24 2.33
N VAL A 119 -0.92 -1.35 2.98
CA VAL A 119 0.45 -0.95 2.60
C VAL A 119 1.42 -1.39 3.68
N ASP A 120 2.53 -1.98 3.26
CA ASP A 120 3.71 -2.28 4.07
C ASP A 120 4.93 -1.68 3.38
N LEU A 121 5.54 -0.68 3.98
CA LEU A 121 6.72 -0.01 3.41
C LEU A 121 8.02 -0.75 3.72
N LEU A 122 8.00 -1.69 4.63
CA LEU A 122 9.15 -2.50 5.01
C LEU A 122 9.10 -3.89 4.34
N SER A 123 10.27 -4.48 4.14
CA SER A 123 10.38 -5.84 3.63
C SER A 123 10.79 -6.84 4.70
N ALA A 124 10.59 -8.11 4.42
CA ALA A 124 11.15 -9.21 5.21
C ALA A 124 12.57 -9.60 4.75
N GLY A 125 13.17 -8.84 3.85
CA GLY A 125 14.54 -8.99 3.40
C GLY A 125 15.50 -8.05 4.12
N CYS A 126 16.76 -8.46 4.30
CA CYS A 126 17.75 -7.66 4.99
C CYS A 126 19.18 -7.98 4.54
N TYR A 127 20.13 -7.18 5.00
CA TYR A 127 21.56 -7.45 4.87
C TYR A 127 22.06 -8.24 6.07
N ARG A 128 22.49 -9.47 5.81
CA ARG A 128 23.04 -10.44 6.80
C ARG A 128 24.14 -11.28 6.14
N PRO A 129 25.34 -10.73 5.89
CA PRO A 129 26.36 -11.38 5.06
C PRO A 129 26.88 -12.72 5.60
N ASN A 130 26.69 -12.99 6.88
CA ASN A 130 27.10 -14.25 7.51
C ASN A 130 25.95 -15.27 7.66
N ASP A 131 24.77 -14.98 7.12
CA ASP A 131 23.63 -15.91 7.14
C ASP A 131 23.82 -16.99 6.06
N ALA A 132 23.45 -18.23 6.39
CA ALA A 132 23.55 -19.35 5.44
C ALA A 132 22.65 -19.19 4.19
N LYS A 133 21.69 -18.27 4.22
CA LYS A 133 20.78 -17.93 3.12
C LYS A 133 21.20 -16.66 2.39
N ALA A 134 22.31 -16.04 2.80
CA ALA A 134 22.78 -14.83 2.13
C ALA A 134 23.28 -15.15 0.72
N ASP A 135 22.97 -14.26 -0.22
CA ASP A 135 23.56 -14.23 -1.54
C ASP A 135 25.03 -13.74 -1.47
N ASP A 136 25.70 -13.69 -2.63
CA ASP A 136 27.10 -13.23 -2.73
C ASP A 136 27.29 -11.76 -2.32
N LEU A 137 26.20 -10.98 -2.24
CA LEU A 137 26.19 -9.59 -1.79
C LEU A 137 25.82 -9.45 -0.31
N GLY A 138 25.54 -10.57 0.37
CA GLY A 138 25.15 -10.58 1.77
C GLY A 138 23.66 -10.33 2.02
N ASN A 139 22.82 -10.45 0.99
CA ASN A 139 21.39 -10.23 1.11
C ASN A 139 20.63 -11.51 1.45
N VAL A 140 19.76 -11.43 2.41
CA VAL A 140 18.77 -12.45 2.74
C VAL A 140 17.40 -11.94 2.29
N GLN A 141 16.81 -12.57 1.27
CA GLN A 141 15.58 -12.10 0.63
C GLN A 141 14.33 -12.23 1.51
N SER A 142 14.34 -13.09 2.52
CA SER A 142 13.20 -13.27 3.42
C SER A 142 13.60 -13.86 4.76
N GLY A 143 12.79 -13.61 5.79
CA GLY A 143 13.02 -14.12 7.15
C GLY A 143 13.66 -13.12 8.11
N CYS A 144 13.85 -11.88 7.67
CA CYS A 144 14.31 -10.78 8.50
C CYS A 144 13.10 -10.06 9.10
N LEU A 145 12.50 -10.65 10.12
CA LEU A 145 11.25 -10.17 10.69
C LEU A 145 11.47 -9.36 11.97
N PHE A 146 10.53 -8.44 12.22
CA PHE A 146 10.32 -7.77 13.52
C PHE A 146 11.33 -6.70 13.91
N ASN A 147 11.90 -6.00 12.94
CA ASN A 147 12.82 -4.87 13.14
C ASN A 147 14.09 -5.25 13.93
N GLU A 148 14.49 -6.49 13.87
CA GLU A 148 15.72 -6.97 14.51
C GLU A 148 16.95 -6.62 13.69
N GLU A 149 16.74 -6.33 12.40
CA GLU A 149 17.81 -6.02 11.47
C GLU A 149 17.99 -4.52 11.26
N LYS A 150 19.23 -4.12 11.28
CA LYS A 150 19.62 -2.72 11.07
C LYS A 150 19.36 -2.24 9.64
N TRP A 151 19.47 -3.15 8.66
CA TRP A 151 19.39 -2.85 7.25
C TRP A 151 18.36 -3.78 6.60
N LEU A 152 17.18 -3.24 6.32
CA LEU A 152 16.16 -3.93 5.52
C LEU A 152 16.37 -3.61 4.05
N LEU A 153 16.08 -4.58 3.17
CA LEU A 153 16.09 -4.36 1.73
C LEU A 153 14.92 -3.44 1.33
N ASP A 154 15.18 -2.53 0.40
CA ASP A 154 14.08 -1.78 -0.22
C ASP A 154 13.25 -2.73 -1.10
N PRO A 155 11.95 -2.93 -0.82
CA PRO A 155 11.12 -3.89 -1.57
C PRO A 155 10.88 -3.49 -3.03
N LEU A 156 11.10 -2.24 -3.39
CA LEU A 156 10.92 -1.73 -4.76
C LEU A 156 12.22 -1.41 -5.47
N PHE A 157 13.36 -1.66 -4.84
CA PHE A 157 14.65 -1.46 -5.51
C PHE A 157 14.84 -2.49 -6.63
N GLU A 158 15.25 -2.04 -7.81
CA GLU A 158 15.29 -2.82 -9.04
C GLU A 158 16.06 -4.15 -8.94
N SER A 159 17.13 -4.19 -8.14
CA SER A 159 17.93 -5.42 -7.93
C SER A 159 17.39 -6.32 -6.81
N ASN A 160 16.41 -5.86 -6.05
CA ASN A 160 15.80 -6.64 -4.98
C ASN A 160 14.56 -7.36 -5.54
N ASP A 161 14.72 -8.60 -5.93
CA ASP A 161 13.69 -9.38 -6.60
C ASP A 161 12.63 -9.92 -5.64
N PHE A 162 11.75 -9.04 -5.14
CA PHE A 162 10.62 -9.43 -4.30
C PHE A 162 9.40 -9.92 -5.08
N GLY A 163 9.45 -9.90 -6.42
CA GLY A 163 8.37 -10.40 -7.27
C GLY A 163 7.09 -9.59 -7.18
N THR A 164 7.19 -8.27 -7.08
CA THR A 164 6.04 -7.37 -7.12
C THR A 164 5.43 -7.30 -8.53
N ASP A 165 4.13 -7.04 -8.61
CA ASP A 165 3.42 -6.79 -9.87
C ASP A 165 3.55 -5.32 -10.32
N SER A 166 2.85 -4.97 -11.42
CA SER A 166 2.85 -3.60 -11.96
C SER A 166 2.25 -2.55 -11.01
N HIS A 167 1.64 -2.98 -9.92
CA HIS A 167 1.03 -2.12 -8.89
C HIS A 167 1.89 -2.01 -7.63
N ASN A 168 3.17 -2.43 -7.70
CA ASN A 168 4.10 -2.44 -6.55
C ASN A 168 3.61 -3.31 -5.39
N ALA A 169 3.02 -4.47 -5.68
CA ALA A 169 2.41 -5.34 -4.70
C ALA A 169 2.72 -6.81 -4.92
N HIS A 170 2.61 -7.59 -3.86
CA HIS A 170 2.67 -9.05 -3.91
C HIS A 170 1.86 -9.69 -2.77
N ALA A 171 1.92 -11.03 -2.64
CA ALA A 171 1.24 -11.77 -1.58
C ALA A 171 2.21 -12.26 -0.51
N GLN A 172 1.82 -12.10 0.76
CA GLN A 172 2.47 -12.75 1.91
C GLN A 172 2.11 -14.25 2.01
N PRO A 173 2.81 -15.03 2.89
CA PRO A 173 2.53 -16.46 3.09
C PRO A 173 1.08 -16.79 3.50
N ASP A 174 0.39 -15.90 4.19
CA ASP A 174 -1.02 -16.04 4.57
C ASP A 174 -2.00 -15.71 3.42
N GLY A 175 -1.47 -15.26 2.28
CA GLY A 175 -2.24 -14.86 1.11
C GLY A 175 -2.65 -13.39 1.09
N THR A 176 -2.23 -12.58 2.05
CA THR A 176 -2.50 -11.14 2.07
C THR A 176 -1.80 -10.44 0.90
N TYR A 177 -2.59 -9.90 -0.04
CA TYR A 177 -2.10 -8.98 -1.06
C TYR A 177 -1.86 -7.62 -0.42
N HIS A 178 -0.72 -6.99 -0.67
CA HIS A 178 -0.36 -5.70 -0.08
C HIS A 178 0.57 -4.90 -1.00
N TYR A 179 0.48 -3.58 -0.92
CA TYR A 179 1.33 -2.65 -1.65
C TYR A 179 2.60 -2.33 -0.87
N HIS A 180 3.70 -2.17 -1.59
CA HIS A 180 4.95 -1.58 -1.09
C HIS A 180 5.17 -0.14 -1.59
N GLY A 181 4.32 0.35 -2.46
CA GLY A 181 4.40 1.69 -3.04
C GLY A 181 3.10 2.11 -3.71
N ASN A 182 3.21 2.98 -4.70
CA ASN A 182 2.06 3.58 -5.37
C ASN A 182 1.18 2.51 -6.04
N PRO A 183 -0.11 2.42 -5.68
CA PRO A 183 -1.08 1.55 -6.35
C PRO A 183 -1.60 2.21 -7.63
N PHE A 184 -0.83 2.14 -8.72
CA PHE A 184 -1.09 2.88 -9.96
C PHE A 184 -2.45 2.61 -10.62
N SER A 185 -3.13 1.53 -10.27
CA SER A 185 -4.50 1.27 -10.74
C SER A 185 -5.57 2.14 -10.09
N MET A 186 -5.26 2.87 -9.02
CA MET A 186 -6.26 3.63 -8.25
C MET A 186 -6.37 5.10 -8.68
N PHE A 187 -5.41 5.64 -9.43
CA PHE A 187 -5.37 7.05 -9.83
C PHE A 187 -4.57 7.26 -11.12
N GLU A 188 -4.80 8.40 -11.79
CA GLU A 188 -4.02 8.81 -12.97
C GLU A 188 -2.61 9.24 -12.57
N ASN A 189 -1.58 8.58 -13.11
CA ASN A 189 -0.19 8.84 -12.75
C ASN A 189 0.64 9.49 -13.88
N GLU A 190 0.17 9.48 -15.12
CA GLU A 190 0.95 9.94 -16.27
C GLU A 190 0.92 11.47 -16.41
N SER A 191 -0.25 12.03 -16.46
CA SER A 191 -0.43 13.49 -16.54
C SER A 191 -1.77 13.89 -15.96
N SER A 192 -1.80 15.01 -15.24
CA SER A 192 -3.05 15.56 -14.76
C SER A 192 -2.97 17.08 -14.73
N ASN A 193 -4.08 17.74 -15.04
CA ASN A 193 -4.31 19.16 -14.83
C ASN A 193 -5.12 19.43 -13.55
N GLN A 194 -5.35 18.40 -12.75
CA GLN A 194 -6.09 18.44 -11.48
C GLN A 194 -5.29 17.74 -10.39
N GLU A 195 -5.62 18.02 -9.13
CA GLU A 195 -5.11 17.24 -8.01
C GLU A 195 -5.57 15.79 -8.08
N SER A 196 -4.74 14.90 -7.58
CA SER A 196 -5.09 13.50 -7.46
C SER A 196 -6.16 13.28 -6.37
N PRO A 197 -6.97 12.23 -6.52
CA PRO A 197 -7.92 11.83 -5.48
C PRO A 197 -7.19 11.34 -4.23
N ILE A 198 -7.93 11.30 -3.11
CA ILE A 198 -7.52 10.49 -1.97
C ILE A 198 -7.73 9.02 -2.32
N ILE A 199 -6.70 8.21 -2.08
CA ILE A 199 -6.67 6.78 -2.40
C ILE A 199 -6.60 5.89 -1.16
N GLY A 200 -6.32 6.46 0.01
CA GLY A 200 -6.22 5.70 1.25
C GLY A 200 -5.98 6.60 2.46
N PHE A 201 -5.74 5.94 3.58
CA PHE A 201 -5.42 6.60 4.85
C PHE A 201 -4.25 5.87 5.53
N ALA A 202 -3.29 6.65 6.02
CA ALA A 202 -2.20 6.13 6.83
C ALA A 202 -2.74 5.60 8.18
N ALA A 203 -1.96 4.76 8.84
CA ALA A 203 -2.35 4.12 10.10
C ALA A 203 -2.69 5.13 11.22
N ASP A 204 -2.15 6.34 11.15
CA ASP A 204 -2.43 7.46 12.05
C ASP A 204 -3.61 8.35 11.59
N GLY A 205 -4.22 8.04 10.45
CA GLY A 205 -5.42 8.68 9.92
C GLY A 205 -5.17 9.82 8.93
N PHE A 206 -3.91 10.16 8.61
CA PHE A 206 -3.63 11.13 7.55
C PHE A 206 -4.05 10.59 6.18
N PRO A 207 -4.70 11.42 5.34
CA PRO A 207 -5.11 11.01 4.00
C PRO A 207 -3.90 10.83 3.08
N ILE A 208 -3.96 9.84 2.20
CA ILE A 208 -2.98 9.56 1.16
C ILE A 208 -3.61 9.89 -0.19
N SER A 209 -3.00 10.79 -0.93
CA SER A 209 -3.41 11.14 -2.29
C SER A 209 -2.56 10.42 -3.34
N GLY A 210 -3.03 10.40 -4.58
CA GLY A 210 -2.18 10.07 -5.73
C GLY A 210 -1.09 11.12 -5.96
N SER A 211 -0.43 11.05 -7.12
CA SER A 211 0.85 11.75 -7.36
C SER A 211 0.74 13.26 -7.62
N PHE A 212 -0.44 13.81 -7.93
CA PHE A 212 -0.56 15.22 -8.31
C PHE A 212 -1.19 16.06 -7.20
N PHE A 213 -0.62 17.24 -6.95
CA PHE A 213 -1.14 18.24 -6.02
C PHE A 213 -1.26 19.60 -6.72
N LEU A 214 -2.07 20.50 -6.18
CA LEU A 214 -2.18 21.85 -6.68
C LEU A 214 -1.17 22.77 -5.99
N ASP A 215 -0.31 23.39 -6.78
CA ASP A 215 0.59 24.47 -6.37
C ASP A 215 0.15 25.75 -7.04
N ASN A 216 -0.42 26.68 -6.26
CA ASN A 216 -0.99 27.93 -6.78
C ASN A 216 -1.97 27.73 -7.96
N GLY A 217 -2.80 26.68 -7.90
CA GLY A 217 -3.78 26.35 -8.92
C GLY A 217 -3.23 25.58 -10.15
N ILE A 218 -1.95 25.24 -10.14
CA ILE A 218 -1.30 24.46 -11.19
C ILE A 218 -1.03 23.06 -10.65
N ALA A 219 -1.51 22.03 -11.37
CA ALA A 219 -1.22 20.65 -11.03
C ALA A 219 0.27 20.32 -11.25
N ARG A 220 0.91 19.82 -10.22
CA ARG A 220 2.30 19.37 -10.25
C ARG A 220 2.40 17.94 -9.74
N LYS A 221 3.25 17.15 -10.37
CA LYS A 221 3.57 15.82 -9.86
C LYS A 221 4.49 15.95 -8.66
N ALA A 222 4.13 15.28 -7.57
CA ALA A 222 4.92 15.26 -6.35
C ALA A 222 6.28 14.58 -6.61
N VAL A 223 7.32 15.15 -6.04
CA VAL A 223 8.67 14.58 -6.00
C VAL A 223 9.00 14.32 -4.55
N SER A 224 9.66 13.21 -4.27
CA SER A 224 10.05 12.90 -2.89
C SER A 224 10.85 14.05 -2.26
N SER A 225 10.44 14.49 -1.08
CA SER A 225 11.20 15.43 -0.25
C SER A 225 12.38 14.76 0.47
N TYR A 226 12.47 13.42 0.39
CA TYR A 226 13.55 12.64 0.97
C TYR A 226 14.52 12.17 -0.12
N ARG A 227 15.77 12.03 0.25
CA ARG A 227 16.82 11.42 -0.56
C ARG A 227 17.64 10.48 0.31
N LEU A 228 18.24 9.48 -0.31
CA LEU A 228 19.19 8.63 0.39
C LEU A 228 20.37 9.48 0.89
N LYS A 229 20.74 9.32 2.14
CA LYS A 229 22.00 9.86 2.65
C LYS A 229 23.13 9.01 2.10
N ASN A 230 23.87 9.54 1.17
CA ASN A 230 24.99 8.86 0.54
C ASN A 230 26.21 9.79 0.54
N GLU A 231 26.81 10.00 1.72
CA GLU A 231 27.98 10.84 1.90
C GLU A 231 29.24 9.99 1.71
N GLY A 232 30.02 10.28 0.67
CA GLY A 232 31.25 9.55 0.36
C GLY A 232 31.05 8.09 -0.03
N GLY A 233 29.88 7.71 -0.55
CA GLY A 233 29.53 6.33 -0.92
C GLY A 233 29.01 5.48 0.24
N LEU A 234 29.08 5.99 1.47
CA LEU A 234 28.56 5.32 2.66
C LEU A 234 27.48 6.19 3.30
N ARG A 235 26.40 5.58 3.80
CA ARG A 235 25.41 6.30 4.58
C ARG A 235 25.97 6.62 5.98
N PRO A 236 25.65 7.78 6.56
CA PRO A 236 26.09 8.08 7.92
C PRO A 236 25.67 7.01 8.92
N GLY A 237 26.57 6.64 9.83
CA GLY A 237 26.33 5.63 10.86
C GLY A 237 26.42 4.19 10.37
N ARG A 238 26.85 3.97 9.14
CA ARG A 238 27.21 2.64 8.64
C ARG A 238 28.62 2.26 9.07
N ASP A 239 28.82 0.98 9.31
CA ASP A 239 30.11 0.39 9.57
C ASP A 239 30.75 -0.19 8.28
N ASP A 240 31.90 -0.85 8.40
CA ASP A 240 32.66 -1.40 7.28
C ASP A 240 31.91 -2.51 6.52
N ILE A 241 30.85 -3.04 7.09
CA ILE A 241 29.97 -4.06 6.48
C ILE A 241 28.71 -3.46 5.88
N ASN A 242 28.69 -2.16 5.70
CA ASN A 242 27.57 -1.45 5.14
C ASN A 242 27.31 -1.85 3.69
N PRO A 243 26.08 -2.30 3.38
CA PRO A 243 25.78 -2.90 2.09
C PRO A 243 25.75 -1.96 0.89
N GLY A 244 25.85 -0.67 1.06
CA GLY A 244 25.68 0.24 -0.09
C GLY A 244 24.28 0.84 -0.21
N GLY A 245 23.92 1.39 -1.35
CA GLY A 245 22.78 2.29 -1.53
C GLY A 245 21.35 1.72 -1.42
N ASN A 246 21.15 0.42 -1.32
CA ASN A 246 19.87 -0.27 -1.57
C ASN A 246 19.05 -0.60 -0.30
N TYR A 247 19.39 -0.02 0.83
CA TYR A 247 18.82 -0.35 2.14
C TYR A 247 18.32 0.89 2.87
#